data_44ce4488523f6dd47a51015e74bdd20d
#
_entry.id   44ce4488523f6dd47a51015e74bdd20d
#
_cell.length_a   1.000
_cell.length_b   1.000
_cell.length_c   1.000
_cell.angle_alpha   90.00
_cell.angle_beta   90.00
_cell.angle_gamma   90.00
#
_symmetry.space_group_name_H-M   'P 1'
#
loop_
_entity.id
_entity.type
_entity.pdbx_description
1 polymer ?
#
loop_
_entity_poly.entity_id
_entity_poly.type
_entity_poly.pdbx_seq_one_letter_code
_entity_poly.pdbx_strand_id
1 'polypeptide(L)'
;MNQAREIQQLASRFLYDECDRMYTDIGEWTEVQDCITQGIDSLTKLEGITPEEEAEAALAILMGYAVAVRNNRNIASTLKRARKVLPKIEDKVLKCHLTVFCYGECFDSKLAEEAHRLIGELKNEGKESEVVTVEALLESYEF
;
A
#
# COMPACT_ATOMS: atom_id res chain seq x y z
N MET A 1 -2.39 15.25 -1.86
CA MET A 1 -2.13 14.47 -0.62
C MET A 1 -0.67 14.10 -0.53
N ASN A 2 0.12 15.10 -0.13
CA ASN A 2 1.57 14.91 -0.08
C ASN A 2 1.98 13.91 1.01
N GLN A 3 1.31 13.93 2.15
CA GLN A 3 1.68 13.06 3.26
C GLN A 3 1.50 11.58 2.94
N ALA A 4 0.41 11.21 2.29
CA ALA A 4 0.18 9.81 1.90
C ALA A 4 1.28 9.33 0.96
N ARG A 5 1.64 10.13 -0.03
CA ARG A 5 2.70 9.78 -0.98
C ARG A 5 4.07 9.72 -0.34
N GLU A 6 4.34 10.59 0.62
CA GLU A 6 5.60 10.54 1.36
C GLU A 6 5.74 9.23 2.12
N ILE A 7 4.67 8.78 2.80
CA ILE A 7 4.68 7.52 3.51
C ILE A 7 4.84 6.34 2.54
N GLN A 8 4.15 6.38 1.40
CA GLN A 8 4.28 5.36 0.37
C GLN A 8 5.72 5.27 -0.14
N GLN A 9 6.35 6.41 -0.40
CA GLN A 9 7.73 6.45 -0.89
C GLN A 9 8.71 5.90 0.14
N LEU A 10 8.54 6.29 1.40
CA LEU A 10 9.39 5.77 2.47
C LEU A 10 9.23 4.26 2.62
N ALA A 11 7.99 3.78 2.64
CA ALA A 11 7.72 2.35 2.78
C ALA A 11 8.24 1.57 1.57
N SER A 12 8.13 2.12 0.37
CA SER A 12 8.60 1.46 -0.86
C SER A 12 10.10 1.16 -0.82
N ARG A 13 10.89 2.03 -0.21
CA ARG A 13 12.33 1.81 -0.10
C ARG A 13 12.65 0.50 0.63
N PHE A 14 11.84 0.14 1.61
CA PHE A 14 12.07 -1.05 2.43
C PHE A 14 11.31 -2.27 1.91
N LEU A 15 10.25 -2.06 1.13
CA LEU A 15 9.48 -3.16 0.55
C LEU A 15 10.10 -3.69 -0.74
N TYR A 16 10.59 -2.81 -1.59
CA TYR A 16 10.97 -3.17 -2.95
C TYR A 16 12.45 -3.03 -3.26
N ASP A 17 13.12 -2.06 -2.62
CA ASP A 17 14.49 -1.79 -2.99
C ASP A 17 15.44 -2.69 -2.21
N GLU A 18 16.21 -2.17 -1.29
CA GLU A 18 17.23 -2.97 -0.64
C GLU A 18 16.95 -3.11 0.86
N CYS A 19 16.25 -4.20 1.21
CA CYS A 19 15.96 -4.50 2.61
C CYS A 19 17.21 -4.53 3.47
N ASP A 20 18.36 -4.91 2.91
CA ASP A 20 19.61 -5.01 3.64
C ASP A 20 20.05 -3.67 4.23
N ARG A 21 19.69 -2.58 3.58
CA ARG A 21 20.07 -1.24 4.03
C ARG A 21 19.43 -0.85 5.35
N MET A 22 18.29 -1.38 5.66
CA MET A 22 17.61 -1.00 6.90
C MET A 22 18.39 -1.43 8.14
N TYR A 23 19.32 -2.33 8.00
CA TYR A 23 20.09 -2.85 9.12
C TYR A 23 21.49 -2.21 9.24
N THR A 24 21.85 -1.33 8.30
CA THR A 24 23.18 -0.71 8.30
C THR A 24 23.23 0.52 9.21
N ASP A 25 22.09 1.16 9.45
CA ASP A 25 21.99 2.33 10.32
C ASP A 25 20.72 2.27 11.15
N ILE A 26 20.86 1.85 12.41
CA ILE A 26 19.72 1.70 13.33
C ILE A 26 19.08 3.05 13.64
N GLY A 27 19.87 4.12 13.72
CA GLY A 27 19.34 5.46 14.00
C GLY A 27 18.43 5.94 12.87
N GLU A 28 18.88 5.79 11.63
CA GLU A 28 18.08 6.15 10.46
C GLU A 28 16.79 5.31 10.40
N TRP A 29 16.90 4.01 10.67
CA TRP A 29 15.75 3.12 10.69
C TRP A 29 14.70 3.56 11.72
N THR A 30 15.15 3.94 12.91
CA THR A 30 14.25 4.42 13.96
C THR A 30 13.53 5.70 13.53
N GLU A 31 14.24 6.64 12.91
CA GLU A 31 13.65 7.88 12.40
C GLU A 31 12.59 7.61 11.34
N VAL A 32 12.87 6.68 10.42
CA VAL A 32 11.91 6.30 9.38
C VAL A 32 10.66 5.66 10.01
N GLN A 33 10.84 4.77 10.97
CA GLN A 33 9.70 4.14 11.66
C GLN A 33 8.84 5.18 12.37
N ASP A 34 9.44 6.14 13.05
CA ASP A 34 8.71 7.19 13.75
C ASP A 34 7.93 8.06 12.75
N CYS A 35 8.55 8.41 11.63
CA CYS A 35 7.91 9.20 10.58
C CYS A 35 6.70 8.47 10.01
N ILE A 36 6.85 7.18 9.71
CA ILE A 36 5.76 6.36 9.17
C ILE A 36 4.63 6.23 10.20
N THR A 37 4.97 5.96 11.46
CA THR A 37 3.98 5.80 12.52
C THR A 37 3.15 7.06 12.72
N GLN A 38 3.80 8.21 12.79
CA GLN A 38 3.11 9.50 12.92
C GLN A 38 2.25 9.81 11.70
N GLY A 39 2.78 9.53 10.51
CA GLY A 39 2.03 9.71 9.27
C GLY A 39 0.78 8.85 9.20
N ILE A 40 0.89 7.58 9.62
CA ILE A 40 -0.26 6.68 9.68
C ILE A 40 -1.33 7.22 10.62
N ASP A 41 -0.94 7.67 11.82
CA ASP A 41 -1.90 8.24 12.77
C ASP A 41 -2.65 9.43 12.18
N SER A 42 -1.95 10.30 11.46
CA SER A 42 -2.58 11.44 10.79
C SER A 42 -3.54 10.98 9.70
N LEU A 43 -3.12 10.02 8.89
CA LEU A 43 -3.93 9.54 7.77
C LEU A 43 -5.19 8.80 8.22
N THR A 44 -5.13 8.07 9.34
CA THR A 44 -6.32 7.39 9.87
C THR A 44 -7.41 8.33 10.31
N LYS A 45 -7.08 9.58 10.59
CA LYS A 45 -8.03 10.60 11.06
C LYS A 45 -8.63 11.44 9.94
N LEU A 46 -8.18 11.26 8.71
CA LEU A 46 -8.69 12.04 7.58
C LEU A 46 -10.13 11.68 7.26
N GLU A 47 -10.94 12.72 7.02
CA GLU A 47 -12.36 12.60 6.66
C GLU A 47 -12.70 13.60 5.56
N GLY A 48 -13.80 13.35 4.86
CA GLY A 48 -14.32 14.27 3.86
C GLY A 48 -13.46 14.45 2.63
N ILE A 49 -12.68 13.43 2.28
CA ILE A 49 -11.75 13.47 1.15
C ILE A 49 -12.32 12.72 -0.06
N THR A 50 -11.72 12.95 -1.24
CA THR A 50 -12.15 12.29 -2.47
C THR A 50 -11.83 10.79 -2.44
N PRO A 51 -12.49 9.97 -3.29
CA PRO A 51 -12.15 8.55 -3.37
C PRO A 51 -10.67 8.29 -3.67
N GLU A 52 -10.05 9.09 -4.54
CA GLU A 52 -8.63 8.93 -4.86
C GLU A 52 -7.75 9.24 -3.65
N GLU A 53 -8.07 10.30 -2.92
CA GLU A 53 -7.34 10.65 -1.71
C GLU A 53 -7.53 9.60 -0.61
N GLU A 54 -8.73 9.06 -0.49
CA GLU A 54 -9.05 7.97 0.44
C GLU A 54 -8.21 6.74 0.11
N ALA A 55 -8.11 6.39 -1.18
CA ALA A 55 -7.31 5.28 -1.65
C ALA A 55 -5.82 5.49 -1.39
N GLU A 56 -5.32 6.69 -1.65
CA GLU A 56 -3.92 7.04 -1.38
C GLU A 56 -3.58 6.90 0.10
N ALA A 57 -4.49 7.38 0.96
CA ALA A 57 -4.30 7.29 2.41
C ALA A 57 -4.32 5.81 2.87
N ALA A 58 -5.29 5.04 2.41
CA ALA A 58 -5.38 3.62 2.77
C ALA A 58 -4.15 2.84 2.31
N LEU A 59 -3.69 3.10 1.08
CA LEU A 59 -2.49 2.46 0.55
C LEU A 59 -1.26 2.80 1.42
N ALA A 60 -1.10 4.07 1.77
CA ALA A 60 0.01 4.51 2.61
C ALA A 60 -0.02 3.81 3.98
N ILE A 61 -1.19 3.68 4.58
CA ILE A 61 -1.33 3.02 5.87
C ILE A 61 -0.95 1.54 5.76
N LEU A 62 -1.46 0.84 4.74
CA LEU A 62 -1.15 -0.58 4.54
C LEU A 62 0.34 -0.81 4.26
N MET A 63 0.93 0.01 3.41
CA MET A 63 2.38 -0.07 3.12
C MET A 63 3.20 0.22 4.38
N GLY A 64 2.81 1.22 5.14
CA GLY A 64 3.51 1.59 6.36
C GLY A 64 3.47 0.46 7.40
N TYR A 65 2.32 -0.17 7.57
CA TYR A 65 2.19 -1.31 8.48
C TYR A 65 3.04 -2.51 8.04
N ALA A 66 3.18 -2.72 6.75
CA ALA A 66 3.99 -3.81 6.24
C ALA A 66 5.48 -3.63 6.57
N VAL A 67 5.92 -2.39 6.74
CA VAL A 67 7.35 -2.08 6.92
C VAL A 67 7.71 -1.78 8.37
N ALA A 68 6.98 -0.89 9.01
CA ALA A 68 7.48 -0.22 10.21
C ALA A 68 6.61 -0.41 11.44
N VAL A 69 5.31 -0.52 11.28
CA VAL A 69 4.40 -0.53 12.43
C VAL A 69 4.09 -1.96 12.86
N ARG A 70 4.37 -2.26 14.11
CA ARG A 70 4.15 -3.61 14.67
C ARG A 70 2.78 -3.76 15.31
N ASN A 71 2.12 -2.65 15.61
CA ASN A 71 0.80 -2.65 16.23
C ASN A 71 -0.27 -2.49 15.16
N ASN A 72 -1.07 -3.54 14.96
CA ASN A 72 -2.04 -3.63 13.88
C ASN A 72 -3.43 -3.14 14.26
N ARG A 73 -3.58 -2.31 15.27
CA ARG A 73 -4.90 -1.88 15.76
C ARG A 73 -5.81 -1.33 14.67
N ASN A 74 -5.24 -0.66 13.68
CA ASN A 74 -6.01 0.00 12.63
C ASN A 74 -6.12 -0.79 11.34
N ILE A 75 -5.58 -2.01 11.28
CA ILE A 75 -5.61 -2.80 10.05
C ILE A 75 -7.04 -3.12 9.62
N ALA A 76 -7.87 -3.61 10.54
CA ALA A 76 -9.24 -3.99 10.20
C ALA A 76 -10.05 -2.79 9.69
N SER A 77 -9.93 -1.64 10.35
CA SER A 77 -10.64 -0.43 9.91
C SER A 77 -10.10 0.10 8.59
N THR A 78 -8.80 0.00 8.38
CA THR A 78 -8.16 0.42 7.13
C THR A 78 -8.61 -0.47 5.96
N LEU A 79 -8.65 -1.77 6.17
CA LEU A 79 -9.14 -2.71 5.15
C LEU A 79 -10.59 -2.42 4.78
N LYS A 80 -11.43 -2.18 5.76
CA LYS A 80 -12.83 -1.83 5.53
C LYS A 80 -12.95 -0.55 4.71
N ARG A 81 -12.17 0.46 5.06
CA ARG A 81 -12.10 1.74 4.36
C ARG A 81 -11.63 1.56 2.92
N ALA A 82 -10.57 0.79 2.72
CA ALA A 82 -10.02 0.51 1.39
C ALA A 82 -11.02 -0.24 0.52
N ARG A 83 -11.63 -1.30 1.04
CA ARG A 83 -12.59 -2.10 0.27
C ARG A 83 -13.83 -1.31 -0.12
N LYS A 84 -14.23 -0.36 0.71
CA LYS A 84 -15.36 0.51 0.42
C LYS A 84 -15.05 1.46 -0.74
N VAL A 85 -13.82 1.93 -0.85
CA VAL A 85 -13.44 2.93 -1.85
C VAL A 85 -12.98 2.28 -3.16
N LEU A 86 -12.51 1.04 -3.15
CA LEU A 86 -11.99 0.37 -4.34
C LEU A 86 -12.88 0.49 -5.57
N PRO A 87 -14.21 0.24 -5.49
CA PRO A 87 -15.06 0.37 -6.68
C PRO A 87 -15.19 1.79 -7.22
N LYS A 88 -14.79 2.79 -6.45
CA LYS A 88 -14.94 4.19 -6.81
C LYS A 88 -13.67 4.79 -7.41
N ILE A 89 -12.58 4.04 -7.42
CA ILE A 89 -11.28 4.53 -7.91
C ILE A 89 -11.24 4.40 -9.43
N GLU A 90 -10.93 5.49 -10.11
CA GLU A 90 -10.80 5.51 -11.56
C GLU A 90 -9.36 5.22 -12.02
N ASP A 91 -8.37 5.62 -11.23
CA ASP A 91 -6.96 5.37 -11.53
C ASP A 91 -6.66 3.87 -11.34
N LYS A 92 -6.48 3.16 -12.44
CA LYS A 92 -6.24 1.71 -12.41
C LYS A 92 -4.94 1.32 -11.71
N VAL A 93 -3.90 2.13 -11.83
CA VAL A 93 -2.61 1.86 -11.17
C VAL A 93 -2.80 1.91 -9.65
N LEU A 94 -3.39 2.98 -9.17
CA LEU A 94 -3.69 3.14 -7.74
C LEU A 94 -4.59 2.01 -7.25
N LYS A 95 -5.63 1.70 -8.00
CA LYS A 95 -6.56 0.62 -7.66
C LYS A 95 -5.86 -0.72 -7.58
N CYS A 96 -4.96 -1.00 -8.53
CA CYS A 96 -4.18 -2.25 -8.55
C CYS A 96 -3.30 -2.37 -7.30
N HIS A 97 -2.55 -1.32 -6.99
CA HIS A 97 -1.67 -1.31 -5.82
C HIS A 97 -2.48 -1.54 -4.53
N LEU A 98 -3.57 -0.81 -4.38
CA LEU A 98 -4.41 -0.94 -3.18
C LEU A 98 -5.01 -2.35 -3.07
N THR A 99 -5.47 -2.91 -4.18
CA THR A 99 -6.03 -4.27 -4.21
C THR A 99 -5.01 -5.30 -3.74
N VAL A 100 -3.77 -5.21 -4.22
CA VAL A 100 -2.70 -6.13 -3.83
C VAL A 100 -2.41 -6.03 -2.33
N PHE A 101 -2.29 -4.82 -1.80
CA PHE A 101 -2.02 -4.65 -0.37
C PHE A 101 -3.19 -5.10 0.50
N CYS A 102 -4.42 -4.92 0.07
CA CYS A 102 -5.58 -5.47 0.77
C CYS A 102 -5.54 -7.00 0.77
N TYR A 103 -5.22 -7.59 -0.36
CA TYR A 103 -5.11 -9.05 -0.45
C TYR A 103 -4.04 -9.58 0.51
N GLY A 104 -2.91 -8.93 0.60
CA GLY A 104 -1.83 -9.34 1.50
C GLY A 104 -2.21 -9.37 2.97
N GLU A 105 -3.25 -8.63 3.35
CA GLU A 105 -3.70 -8.61 4.74
C GLU A 105 -4.86 -9.58 5.01
N CYS A 106 -5.77 -9.77 4.08
CA CYS A 106 -6.98 -10.56 4.31
C CYS A 106 -7.08 -11.86 3.52
N PHE A 107 -6.26 -12.03 2.49
CA PHE A 107 -6.23 -13.22 1.61
C PHE A 107 -7.59 -13.60 1.00
N ASP A 108 -8.43 -12.60 0.72
CA ASP A 108 -9.69 -12.81 0.02
C ASP A 108 -9.40 -13.12 -1.46
N SER A 109 -9.76 -14.30 -1.92
CA SER A 109 -9.48 -14.75 -3.29
C SER A 109 -10.05 -13.82 -4.37
N LYS A 110 -11.14 -13.14 -4.08
CA LYS A 110 -11.72 -12.19 -5.02
C LYS A 110 -10.81 -10.99 -5.27
N LEU A 111 -10.07 -10.58 -4.24
CA LEU A 111 -9.09 -9.50 -4.38
C LEU A 111 -7.92 -9.96 -5.23
N ALA A 112 -7.47 -11.20 -5.07
CA ALA A 112 -6.39 -11.75 -5.91
C ALA A 112 -6.81 -11.79 -7.38
N GLU A 113 -8.03 -12.27 -7.66
CA GLU A 113 -8.57 -12.30 -9.02
C GLU A 113 -8.62 -10.90 -9.63
N GLU A 114 -9.12 -9.92 -8.88
CA GLU A 114 -9.19 -8.54 -9.33
C GLU A 114 -7.79 -7.95 -9.58
N ALA A 115 -6.83 -8.26 -8.70
CA ALA A 115 -5.46 -7.80 -8.87
C ALA A 115 -4.84 -8.36 -10.15
N HIS A 116 -5.01 -9.64 -10.41
CA HIS A 116 -4.51 -10.26 -11.66
C HIS A 116 -5.15 -9.63 -12.88
N ARG A 117 -6.45 -9.35 -12.83
CA ARG A 117 -7.17 -8.72 -13.92
C ARG A 117 -6.60 -7.33 -14.21
N LEU A 118 -6.42 -6.52 -13.17
CA LEU A 118 -5.88 -5.16 -13.30
C LEU A 118 -4.45 -5.17 -13.83
N ILE A 119 -3.61 -6.08 -13.33
CA ILE A 119 -2.23 -6.21 -13.82
C ILE A 119 -2.24 -6.54 -15.31
N GLY A 120 -3.07 -7.49 -15.74
CA GLY A 120 -3.19 -7.85 -17.14
C GLY A 120 -3.62 -6.67 -18.02
N GLU A 121 -4.62 -5.92 -17.58
CA GLU A 121 -5.08 -4.74 -18.31
C GLU A 121 -4.00 -3.68 -18.42
N LEU A 122 -3.30 -3.41 -17.32
CA LEU A 122 -2.25 -2.39 -17.30
C LEU A 122 -1.05 -2.77 -18.17
N LYS A 123 -0.68 -4.04 -18.20
CA LYS A 123 0.36 -4.52 -19.13
C LYS A 123 -0.06 -4.30 -20.57
N ASN A 124 -1.30 -4.57 -20.91
CA ASN A 124 -1.83 -4.35 -22.25
C ASN A 124 -1.89 -2.88 -22.63
N GLU A 125 -1.98 -1.99 -21.64
CA GLU A 125 -1.98 -0.55 -21.84
C GLU A 125 -0.57 0.05 -21.85
N GLY A 126 0.46 -0.78 -21.78
CA GLY A 126 1.84 -0.31 -21.80
C GLY A 126 2.33 0.20 -20.46
N LYS A 127 1.66 -0.14 -19.37
CA LYS A 127 1.99 0.34 -18.01
C LYS A 127 2.63 -0.75 -17.15
N GLU A 128 3.30 -1.71 -17.77
CA GLU A 128 3.92 -2.82 -17.06
C GLU A 128 4.89 -2.35 -15.98
N SER A 129 5.69 -1.32 -16.25
CA SER A 129 6.66 -0.80 -15.29
C SER A 129 6.03 -0.26 -14.01
N GLU A 130 4.77 0.17 -14.09
CA GLU A 130 4.06 0.75 -12.93
C GLU A 130 3.46 -0.33 -12.01
N VAL A 131 3.45 -1.58 -12.44
CA VAL A 131 2.87 -2.68 -11.66
C VAL A 131 3.85 -3.81 -11.38
N VAL A 132 5.09 -3.72 -11.85
CA VAL A 132 6.07 -4.80 -11.70
C VAL A 132 6.32 -5.16 -10.23
N THR A 133 6.38 -4.15 -9.36
CA THR A 133 6.63 -4.36 -7.94
C THR A 133 5.45 -5.05 -7.24
N VAL A 134 4.23 -4.61 -7.54
CA VAL A 134 3.03 -5.22 -6.92
C VAL A 134 2.73 -6.58 -7.50
N GLU A 135 3.10 -6.85 -8.75
CA GLU A 135 2.99 -8.19 -9.33
C GLU A 135 3.88 -9.18 -8.60
N ALA A 136 5.12 -8.80 -8.35
CA ALA A 136 6.05 -9.62 -7.59
C ALA A 136 5.56 -9.86 -6.16
N LEU A 137 5.00 -8.83 -5.54
CA LEU A 137 4.45 -8.92 -4.18
C LEU A 137 3.23 -9.85 -4.15
N LEU A 138 2.34 -9.74 -5.13
CA LEU A 138 1.18 -10.60 -5.24
C LEU A 138 1.60 -12.08 -5.38
N GLU A 139 2.57 -12.36 -6.23
CA GLU A 139 3.10 -13.70 -6.39
C GLU A 139 3.65 -14.26 -5.07
N SER A 140 4.32 -13.42 -4.29
CA SER A 140 4.85 -13.83 -2.99
C SER A 140 3.74 -14.18 -2.00
N TYR A 141 2.62 -13.47 -2.05
CA TYR A 141 1.47 -13.74 -1.20
C TYR A 141 0.72 -15.01 -1.58
N GLU A 142 0.74 -15.37 -2.85
CA GLU A 142 0.02 -16.54 -3.35
C GLU A 142 0.82 -17.84 -3.19
N PHE A 143 2.02 -17.73 -2.70
CA PHE A 143 2.94 -18.87 -2.62
C PHE A 143 2.70 -19.73 -1.38
#